data_db9895c35febebef2a7feee8928ab614
#
_entry.id   db9895c35febebef2a7feee8928ab614
#
_cell.length_a   1.000
_cell.length_b   1.000
_cell.length_c   1.000
_cell.angle_alpha   90.00
_cell.angle_beta   90.00
_cell.angle_gamma   90.00
#
_symmetry.space_group_name_H-M   'P 1'
#
loop_
_entity.id
_entity.type
_entity.pdbx_description
1 polymer ?
#
loop_
_entity_poly.entity_id
_entity_poly.type
_entity_poly.pdbx_seq_one_letter_code
_entity_poly.pdbx_strand_id
1 'polypeptide(L)'
;MATKKNNTIKLKFDSARNLAPAPESKSAAKINPRYELFINGKFEKPQSRKYFDTINPATEEKLSEIAEANTADVNKAVAAARNAYERSWKKMPAKERAKYIYRIARMLQERAREFAVIETLDGGKPIRESRDFDVPTAANHFFYYAGWADKLEYAFPNRNTTPLGVAGQIIPWNFPLLMAAWKIAPALATGNTVVLKPAESTSLTALKLAEIIEEADLPPGVVNIITGAGATGAAIVNHPDINKIAFTGSTDVGKIIQRAIAGTNKKATLELGGKAANIIFDDAPLDQAVEGVINGIFFNQGHVCCAGSRLYVQESVFKQVVQKLKDRMETMILGDPMDKNTDIGAINSREQLNVINKYLKIGQDEGAEMYQSSCAIPKKGFFCRPTIFTNVAQSNRIAQEEIFGPVLTIQTFRTDDEVIEKANNTPYGLSAGVWTDKGSKIFNLTTKLRAGVVWANTYNKFDPTSPFGGYKESGYGREGGLHGLNAYINLV
;
A
#
# COMPACT_ATOMS: atom_id res chain seq x y z
N MET A 1 65.57 -12.57 -10.30
CA MET A 1 64.21 -12.14 -10.65
C MET A 1 63.31 -12.42 -9.47
N ALA A 2 62.91 -11.41 -8.71
CA ALA A 2 62.05 -11.56 -7.54
C ALA A 2 60.61 -11.35 -7.99
N THR A 3 59.79 -12.38 -7.85
CA THR A 3 58.34 -12.36 -8.10
C THR A 3 57.66 -11.52 -7.04
N LYS A 4 57.14 -10.32 -7.41
CA LYS A 4 56.24 -9.51 -6.59
C LYS A 4 54.94 -10.30 -6.37
N LYS A 5 54.68 -10.74 -5.14
CA LYS A 5 53.36 -11.21 -4.72
C LYS A 5 52.40 -10.01 -4.72
N ASN A 6 51.44 -10.01 -5.64
CA ASN A 6 50.32 -9.10 -5.59
C ASN A 6 49.45 -9.46 -4.36
N ASN A 7 49.59 -8.71 -3.28
CA ASN A 7 48.66 -8.73 -2.18
C ASN A 7 47.38 -7.96 -2.61
N THR A 8 46.45 -8.65 -3.20
CA THR A 8 45.09 -8.16 -3.36
C THR A 8 44.46 -8.05 -1.95
N ILE A 9 44.31 -6.84 -1.45
CA ILE A 9 43.56 -6.61 -0.22
C ILE A 9 42.09 -6.95 -0.54
N LYS A 10 41.66 -8.11 -0.05
CA LYS A 10 40.23 -8.44 -0.02
C LYS A 10 39.56 -7.55 1.04
N LEU A 11 38.89 -6.51 0.62
CA LEU A 11 37.99 -5.75 1.49
C LEU A 11 36.91 -6.72 1.97
N LYS A 12 36.94 -7.10 3.23
CA LYS A 12 35.82 -7.74 3.91
C LYS A 12 34.86 -6.61 4.28
N PHE A 13 33.76 -6.47 3.57
CA PHE A 13 32.65 -5.67 4.06
C PHE A 13 32.08 -6.42 5.27
N ASP A 14 32.09 -5.78 6.43
CA ASP A 14 31.40 -6.30 7.61
C ASP A 14 29.93 -6.52 7.27
N SER A 15 29.37 -7.65 7.76
CA SER A 15 27.96 -7.93 7.56
C SER A 15 27.11 -6.81 8.19
N ALA A 16 25.96 -6.47 7.62
CA ALA A 16 25.03 -5.48 8.15
C ALA A 16 24.66 -5.71 9.63
N ARG A 17 24.87 -6.93 10.15
CA ARG A 17 24.65 -7.31 11.56
C ARG A 17 25.54 -6.58 12.56
N ASN A 18 26.63 -5.96 12.13
CA ASN A 18 27.56 -5.22 12.98
C ASN A 18 27.33 -3.71 12.99
N LEU A 19 26.23 -3.22 12.42
CA LEU A 19 25.87 -1.81 12.45
C LEU A 19 25.47 -1.41 13.89
N ALA A 20 25.98 -0.27 14.35
CA ALA A 20 25.52 0.33 15.60
C ALA A 20 24.05 0.75 15.49
N PRO A 21 23.22 0.54 16.52
CA PRO A 21 21.83 1.01 16.53
C PRO A 21 21.73 2.50 16.20
N ALA A 22 20.82 2.86 15.30
CA ALA A 22 20.57 4.23 14.86
C ALA A 22 19.07 4.59 14.95
N PRO A 23 18.48 4.57 16.16
CA PRO A 23 17.05 4.78 16.33
C PRO A 23 16.63 6.20 15.96
N GLU A 24 15.49 6.34 15.30
CA GLU A 24 14.82 7.62 15.09
C GLU A 24 14.16 8.07 16.39
N SER A 25 14.13 9.39 16.60
CA SER A 25 13.54 9.96 17.83
C SER A 25 12.01 9.93 17.78
N LYS A 26 11.40 9.26 18.76
CA LYS A 26 9.94 9.27 18.95
C LYS A 26 9.40 10.66 19.32
N SER A 27 10.24 11.58 19.84
CA SER A 27 9.82 12.95 20.19
C SER A 27 9.47 13.81 18.99
N ALA A 28 9.77 13.36 17.76
CA ALA A 28 9.33 14.01 16.52
C ALA A 28 7.81 13.94 16.33
N ALA A 29 7.13 13.02 17.03
CA ALA A 29 5.69 12.82 16.89
C ALA A 29 5.00 12.94 18.26
N LYS A 30 3.92 13.72 18.30
CA LYS A 30 3.02 13.75 19.45
C LYS A 30 1.79 12.89 19.15
N ILE A 31 1.67 11.77 19.87
CA ILE A 31 0.48 10.93 19.87
C ILE A 31 -0.37 11.31 21.09
N ASN A 32 -1.63 11.69 20.85
CA ASN A 32 -2.55 12.02 21.93
C ASN A 32 -3.05 10.73 22.61
N PRO A 33 -3.37 10.75 23.90
CA PRO A 33 -3.91 9.58 24.60
C PRO A 33 -5.24 9.08 24.01
N ARG A 34 -5.98 9.95 23.30
CA ARG A 34 -7.26 9.66 22.66
C ARG A 34 -7.46 10.52 21.44
N TYR A 35 -8.07 9.95 20.42
CA TYR A 35 -8.50 10.65 19.21
C TYR A 35 -9.99 10.47 18.99
N GLU A 36 -10.63 11.56 18.54
CA GLU A 36 -12.05 11.66 18.24
C GLU A 36 -12.31 11.51 16.73
N LEU A 37 -13.58 11.45 16.33
CA LEU A 37 -13.99 11.49 14.92
C LEU A 37 -13.79 12.90 14.37
N PHE A 38 -13.36 13.01 13.11
CA PHE A 38 -13.30 14.30 12.41
C PHE A 38 -14.49 14.47 11.49
N ILE A 39 -15.45 15.31 11.89
CA ILE A 39 -16.69 15.54 11.16
C ILE A 39 -16.96 17.04 11.06
N ASN A 40 -17.31 17.50 9.85
CA ASN A 40 -17.67 18.90 9.61
C ASN A 40 -16.59 19.91 10.06
N GLY A 41 -15.31 19.58 9.81
CA GLY A 41 -14.18 20.45 10.09
C GLY A 41 -13.72 20.51 11.55
N LYS A 42 -14.16 19.58 12.41
CA LYS A 42 -13.76 19.53 13.83
C LYS A 42 -13.77 18.12 14.40
N PHE A 43 -12.99 17.92 15.44
CA PHE A 43 -12.97 16.67 16.21
C PHE A 43 -14.17 16.62 17.18
N GLU A 44 -14.87 15.47 17.21
CA GLU A 44 -16.02 15.26 18.06
C GLU A 44 -16.13 13.81 18.54
N LYS A 45 -16.70 13.65 19.74
CA LYS A 45 -16.87 12.33 20.38
C LYS A 45 -17.86 11.48 19.60
N PRO A 46 -17.61 10.15 19.49
CA PRO A 46 -18.55 9.24 18.85
C PRO A 46 -19.85 9.19 19.65
N GLN A 47 -20.97 9.05 18.96
CA GLN A 47 -22.31 8.97 19.57
C GLN A 47 -22.42 7.78 20.54
N SER A 48 -21.79 6.67 20.19
CA SER A 48 -21.73 5.47 21.01
C SER A 48 -20.91 5.61 22.29
N ARG A 49 -20.03 6.63 22.38
CA ARG A 49 -19.00 6.78 23.43
C ARG A 49 -18.04 5.61 23.52
N LYS A 50 -17.95 4.77 22.47
CA LYS A 50 -17.03 3.65 22.39
C LYS A 50 -15.71 4.04 21.75
N TYR A 51 -14.66 3.38 22.21
CA TYR A 51 -13.29 3.54 21.74
C TYR A 51 -12.64 2.16 21.64
N PHE A 52 -11.65 2.03 20.80
CA PHE A 52 -10.77 0.87 20.71
C PHE A 52 -9.31 1.31 20.79
N ASP A 53 -8.45 0.39 21.20
CA ASP A 53 -7.02 0.66 21.33
C ASP A 53 -6.31 0.46 19.99
N THR A 54 -5.42 1.41 19.62
CA THR A 54 -4.36 1.13 18.64
C THR A 54 -3.07 0.81 19.39
N ILE A 55 -2.34 -0.18 18.89
CA ILE A 55 -1.12 -0.71 19.55
C ILE A 55 0.08 -0.63 18.61
N ASN A 56 1.26 -0.47 19.16
CA ASN A 56 2.51 -0.60 18.42
C ASN A 56 2.80 -2.10 18.18
N PRO A 57 2.79 -2.59 16.95
CA PRO A 57 3.00 -4.01 16.68
C PRO A 57 4.40 -4.54 17.02
N ALA A 58 5.39 -3.64 17.14
CA ALA A 58 6.75 -4.02 17.53
C ALA A 58 6.93 -4.21 19.04
N THR A 59 6.09 -3.55 19.86
CA THR A 59 6.21 -3.58 21.34
C THR A 59 4.97 -4.12 22.03
N GLU A 60 3.87 -4.28 21.31
CA GLU A 60 2.54 -4.65 21.84
C GLU A 60 2.00 -3.64 22.86
N GLU A 61 2.52 -2.41 22.88
CA GLU A 61 2.11 -1.34 23.77
C GLU A 61 1.01 -0.50 23.14
N LYS A 62 0.04 -0.09 23.95
CA LYS A 62 -1.01 0.84 23.54
C LYS A 62 -0.40 2.20 23.16
N LEU A 63 -0.75 2.69 21.97
CA LEU A 63 -0.39 4.02 21.51
C LEU A 63 -1.45 5.05 21.86
N SER A 64 -2.73 4.73 21.65
CA SER A 64 -3.84 5.64 21.84
C SER A 64 -5.18 4.90 21.91
N GLU A 65 -6.22 5.61 22.36
CA GLU A 65 -7.63 5.23 22.19
C GLU A 65 -8.21 5.94 20.97
N ILE A 66 -8.91 5.19 20.12
CA ILE A 66 -9.51 5.69 18.87
C ILE A 66 -11.02 5.59 18.94
N ALA A 67 -11.73 6.66 18.60
CA ALA A 67 -13.19 6.69 18.59
C ALA A 67 -13.78 5.63 17.64
N GLU A 68 -14.84 4.95 18.06
CA GLU A 68 -15.57 3.96 17.25
C GLU A 68 -16.91 4.55 16.78
N ALA A 69 -16.97 4.95 15.49
CA ALA A 69 -18.16 5.47 14.86
C ALA A 69 -19.24 4.40 14.69
N ASN A 70 -20.47 4.73 15.01
CA ASN A 70 -21.65 3.93 14.69
C ASN A 70 -22.41 4.49 13.46
N THR A 71 -23.56 3.90 13.12
CA THR A 71 -24.38 4.34 11.99
C THR A 71 -24.84 5.79 12.11
N ALA A 72 -25.10 6.30 13.32
CA ALA A 72 -25.52 7.69 13.50
C ALA A 72 -24.37 8.68 13.20
N ASP A 73 -23.13 8.31 13.56
CA ASP A 73 -21.93 9.08 13.22
C ASP A 73 -21.69 9.07 11.70
N VAL A 74 -21.88 7.92 11.03
CA VAL A 74 -21.81 7.82 9.56
C VAL A 74 -22.84 8.73 8.90
N ASN A 75 -24.10 8.69 9.36
CA ASN A 75 -25.17 9.54 8.83
C ASN A 75 -24.80 11.03 8.99
N LYS A 76 -24.24 11.42 10.14
CA LYS A 76 -23.80 12.79 10.41
C LYS A 76 -22.66 13.22 9.48
N ALA A 77 -21.65 12.36 9.28
CA ALA A 77 -20.52 12.63 8.39
C ALA A 77 -20.97 12.74 6.92
N VAL A 78 -21.89 11.88 6.47
CA VAL A 78 -22.43 11.93 5.10
C VAL A 78 -23.31 13.17 4.91
N ALA A 79 -24.14 13.55 5.90
CA ALA A 79 -24.93 14.77 5.84
C ALA A 79 -24.04 16.02 5.78
N ALA A 80 -22.95 16.07 6.55
CA ALA A 80 -21.96 17.14 6.49
C ALA A 80 -21.30 17.22 5.10
N ALA A 81 -20.87 16.06 4.56
CA ALA A 81 -20.28 15.97 3.22
C ALA A 81 -21.27 16.42 2.12
N ARG A 82 -22.54 15.99 2.19
CA ARG A 82 -23.58 16.38 1.24
C ARG A 82 -23.85 17.88 1.30
N ASN A 83 -23.97 18.44 2.50
CA ASN A 83 -24.14 19.86 2.68
C ASN A 83 -22.99 20.70 2.13
N ALA A 84 -21.73 20.30 2.43
CA ALA A 84 -20.55 20.96 1.89
C ALA A 84 -20.47 20.86 0.36
N TYR A 85 -20.83 19.71 -0.21
CA TYR A 85 -20.90 19.50 -1.66
C TYR A 85 -21.88 20.47 -2.31
N GLU A 86 -23.14 20.52 -1.84
CA GLU A 86 -24.21 21.32 -2.46
C GLU A 86 -24.01 22.82 -2.26
N ARG A 87 -23.55 23.25 -1.10
CA ARG A 87 -23.52 24.69 -0.75
C ARG A 87 -22.22 25.38 -1.17
N SER A 88 -21.07 24.67 -1.11
CA SER A 88 -19.77 25.32 -1.30
C SER A 88 -18.89 24.62 -2.33
N TRP A 89 -18.51 23.33 -2.14
CA TRP A 89 -17.36 22.73 -2.80
C TRP A 89 -17.54 22.55 -4.31
N LYS A 90 -18.68 22.02 -4.77
CA LYS A 90 -18.94 21.88 -6.22
C LYS A 90 -19.06 23.22 -6.96
N LYS A 91 -19.40 24.30 -6.25
CA LYS A 91 -19.54 25.65 -6.81
C LYS A 91 -18.24 26.46 -6.74
N MET A 92 -17.27 25.99 -5.94
CA MET A 92 -15.98 26.67 -5.79
C MET A 92 -15.21 26.65 -7.11
N PRO A 93 -14.65 27.80 -7.55
CA PRO A 93 -13.80 27.83 -8.71
C PRO A 93 -12.64 26.82 -8.58
N ALA A 94 -12.35 26.10 -9.66
CA ALA A 94 -11.36 25.04 -9.66
C ALA A 94 -9.95 25.51 -9.19
N LYS A 95 -9.57 26.74 -9.56
CA LYS A 95 -8.32 27.37 -9.08
C LYS A 95 -8.29 27.56 -7.57
N GLU A 96 -9.42 27.85 -6.93
CA GLU A 96 -9.50 27.97 -5.48
C GLU A 96 -9.41 26.60 -4.80
N ARG A 97 -10.08 25.56 -5.36
CA ARG A 97 -9.91 24.17 -4.86
C ARG A 97 -8.46 23.73 -4.92
N ALA A 98 -7.75 24.04 -6.01
CA ALA A 98 -6.32 23.73 -6.16
C ALA A 98 -5.48 24.28 -5.00
N LYS A 99 -5.74 25.54 -4.56
CA LYS A 99 -4.99 26.18 -3.48
C LYS A 99 -5.07 25.40 -2.15
N TYR A 100 -6.26 24.89 -1.80
CA TYR A 100 -6.42 24.05 -0.61
C TYR A 100 -5.64 22.75 -0.70
N ILE A 101 -5.68 22.10 -1.86
CA ILE A 101 -4.97 20.83 -2.07
C ILE A 101 -3.45 21.06 -2.03
N TYR A 102 -2.93 22.14 -2.64
CA TYR A 102 -1.53 22.54 -2.54
C TYR A 102 -1.12 22.83 -1.10
N ARG A 103 -1.97 23.52 -0.32
CA ARG A 103 -1.70 23.81 1.09
C ARG A 103 -1.56 22.54 1.90
N ILE A 104 -2.48 21.59 1.74
CA ILE A 104 -2.40 20.27 2.38
C ILE A 104 -1.09 19.56 2.01
N ALA A 105 -0.71 19.54 0.72
CA ALA A 105 0.52 18.92 0.26
C ALA A 105 1.77 19.53 0.93
N ARG A 106 1.85 20.86 1.01
CA ARG A 106 2.96 21.55 1.65
C ARG A 106 3.05 21.30 3.13
N MET A 107 1.92 21.38 3.85
CA MET A 107 1.88 21.11 5.28
C MET A 107 2.26 19.67 5.60
N LEU A 108 1.88 18.72 4.75
CA LEU A 108 2.31 17.32 4.88
C LEU A 108 3.82 17.18 4.70
N GLN A 109 4.45 17.90 3.74
CA GLN A 109 5.90 17.93 3.59
C GLN A 109 6.59 18.55 4.81
N GLU A 110 6.06 19.65 5.34
CA GLU A 110 6.61 20.33 6.51
C GLU A 110 6.57 19.45 7.77
N ARG A 111 5.52 18.63 7.91
CA ARG A 111 5.35 17.68 9.02
C ARG A 111 5.81 16.25 8.68
N ALA A 112 6.61 16.06 7.62
CA ALA A 112 6.95 14.73 7.09
C ALA A 112 7.57 13.80 8.12
N ARG A 113 8.47 14.32 8.98
CA ARG A 113 9.11 13.52 10.03
C ARG A 113 8.11 13.02 11.08
N GLU A 114 7.17 13.86 11.49
CA GLU A 114 6.09 13.50 12.42
C GLU A 114 5.25 12.35 11.85
N PHE A 115 4.81 12.50 10.59
CA PHE A 115 4.00 11.47 9.91
C PHE A 115 4.77 10.16 9.74
N ALA A 116 6.04 10.21 9.38
CA ALA A 116 6.85 9.00 9.22
C ALA A 116 7.00 8.23 10.54
N VAL A 117 7.23 8.93 11.66
CA VAL A 117 7.31 8.30 12.98
C VAL A 117 5.98 7.67 13.37
N ILE A 118 4.86 8.36 13.16
CA ILE A 118 3.52 7.83 13.49
C ILE A 118 3.19 6.61 12.62
N GLU A 119 3.44 6.69 11.30
CA GLU A 119 3.23 5.59 10.35
C GLU A 119 3.99 4.33 10.76
N THR A 120 5.24 4.50 11.21
CA THR A 120 6.10 3.42 11.70
C THR A 120 5.59 2.83 13.03
N LEU A 121 5.23 3.67 13.98
CA LEU A 121 4.76 3.21 15.29
C LEU A 121 3.40 2.49 15.20
N ASP A 122 2.49 2.97 14.35
CA ASP A 122 1.14 2.44 14.18
C ASP A 122 1.11 1.20 13.25
N GLY A 123 1.96 1.20 12.21
CA GLY A 123 1.97 0.15 11.18
C GLY A 123 3.02 -0.95 11.37
N GLY A 124 4.10 -0.68 12.10
CA GLY A 124 5.20 -1.62 12.31
C GLY A 124 6.25 -1.67 11.20
N LYS A 125 6.10 -0.90 10.12
CA LYS A 125 7.07 -0.85 9.01
C LYS A 125 8.34 -0.07 9.39
N PRO A 126 9.50 -0.35 8.74
CA PRO A 126 10.74 0.37 8.99
C PRO A 126 10.60 1.88 8.76
N ILE A 127 11.18 2.69 9.67
CA ILE A 127 11.13 4.16 9.60
C ILE A 127 11.68 4.71 8.28
N ARG A 128 12.67 4.06 7.69
CA ARG A 128 13.21 4.46 6.40
C ARG A 128 12.18 4.37 5.27
N GLU A 129 11.27 3.40 5.33
CA GLU A 129 10.22 3.23 4.34
C GLU A 129 9.13 4.29 4.50
N SER A 130 8.68 4.53 5.73
CA SER A 130 7.72 5.59 6.04
C SER A 130 8.28 6.97 5.64
N ARG A 131 9.57 7.24 5.96
CA ARG A 131 10.23 8.52 5.71
C ARG A 131 10.56 8.76 4.24
N ASP A 132 11.11 7.74 3.56
CA ASP A 132 11.71 7.90 2.23
C ASP A 132 10.74 7.54 1.10
N PHE A 133 9.63 6.83 1.41
CA PHE A 133 8.65 6.40 0.42
C PHE A 133 7.22 6.88 0.76
N ASP A 134 6.63 6.48 1.89
CA ASP A 134 5.21 6.68 2.15
C ASP A 134 4.82 8.15 2.21
N VAL A 135 5.48 8.92 3.08
CA VAL A 135 5.13 10.34 3.30
C VAL A 135 5.42 11.19 2.07
N PRO A 136 6.62 11.08 1.43
CA PRO A 136 6.88 11.82 0.20
C PRO A 136 5.91 11.49 -0.93
N THR A 137 5.57 10.20 -1.11
CA THR A 137 4.64 9.76 -2.16
C THR A 137 3.23 10.27 -1.88
N ALA A 138 2.77 10.26 -0.62
CA ALA A 138 1.48 10.83 -0.23
C ALA A 138 1.40 12.34 -0.54
N ALA A 139 2.43 13.11 -0.18
CA ALA A 139 2.50 14.54 -0.52
C ALA A 139 2.50 14.78 -2.03
N ASN A 140 3.24 13.95 -2.79
CA ASN A 140 3.30 14.05 -4.25
C ASN A 140 1.94 13.80 -4.91
N HIS A 141 1.09 12.93 -4.37
CA HIS A 141 -0.28 12.75 -4.85
C HIS A 141 -1.12 14.02 -4.67
N PHE A 142 -1.03 14.68 -3.52
CA PHE A 142 -1.71 15.95 -3.33
C PHE A 142 -1.19 17.03 -4.29
N PHE A 143 0.13 17.14 -4.50
CA PHE A 143 0.69 18.09 -5.48
C PHE A 143 0.21 17.81 -6.90
N TYR A 144 0.27 16.54 -7.32
CA TYR A 144 -0.14 16.13 -8.66
C TYR A 144 -1.60 16.48 -8.95
N TYR A 145 -2.50 16.11 -8.06
CA TYR A 145 -3.93 16.36 -8.27
C TYR A 145 -4.32 17.83 -8.05
N ALA A 146 -3.62 18.57 -7.20
CA ALA A 146 -3.78 20.02 -7.12
C ALA A 146 -3.48 20.68 -8.47
N GLY A 147 -2.43 20.21 -9.16
CA GLY A 147 -2.07 20.67 -10.51
C GLY A 147 -3.12 20.36 -11.58
N TRP A 148 -3.99 19.37 -11.37
CA TRP A 148 -5.06 19.00 -12.31
C TRP A 148 -6.41 19.63 -11.99
N ALA A 149 -6.62 20.17 -10.79
CA ALA A 149 -7.94 20.65 -10.36
C ALA A 149 -8.55 21.69 -11.32
N ASP A 150 -7.75 22.61 -11.88
CA ASP A 150 -8.16 23.63 -12.84
C ASP A 150 -7.88 23.28 -14.30
N LYS A 151 -7.56 22.02 -14.60
CA LYS A 151 -7.16 21.53 -15.92
C LYS A 151 -7.96 20.31 -16.39
N LEU A 152 -9.12 20.08 -15.83
CA LEU A 152 -9.93 18.90 -16.19
C LEU A 152 -10.35 18.92 -17.67
N GLU A 153 -10.53 20.09 -18.28
CA GLU A 153 -10.80 20.23 -19.72
C GLU A 153 -9.66 19.68 -20.61
N TYR A 154 -8.40 19.78 -20.15
CA TYR A 154 -7.24 19.20 -20.85
C TYR A 154 -7.12 17.70 -20.61
N ALA A 155 -7.54 17.23 -19.43
CA ALA A 155 -7.56 15.80 -19.11
C ALA A 155 -8.64 15.07 -19.90
N PHE A 156 -9.77 15.75 -20.19
CA PHE A 156 -10.95 15.19 -20.87
C PHE A 156 -11.42 16.12 -22.00
N PRO A 157 -10.64 16.20 -23.10
CA PRO A 157 -10.94 17.13 -24.20
C PRO A 157 -12.30 16.79 -24.83
N ASN A 158 -13.05 17.86 -25.19
CA ASN A 158 -14.40 17.77 -25.79
C ASN A 158 -15.46 17.03 -24.91
N ARG A 159 -15.24 16.98 -23.61
CA ARG A 159 -16.18 16.40 -22.63
C ARG A 159 -16.43 17.38 -21.48
N ASN A 160 -17.68 17.51 -21.12
CA ASN A 160 -18.04 18.21 -19.88
C ASN A 160 -17.84 17.24 -18.70
N THR A 161 -17.22 17.72 -17.64
CA THR A 161 -16.98 16.93 -16.43
C THR A 161 -17.83 17.45 -15.30
N THR A 162 -18.52 16.56 -14.60
CA THR A 162 -19.23 16.91 -13.36
C THR A 162 -18.80 15.95 -12.23
N PRO A 163 -18.63 16.47 -10.99
CA PRO A 163 -18.31 15.62 -9.86
C PRO A 163 -19.43 14.64 -9.55
N LEU A 164 -19.09 13.46 -9.02
CA LEU A 164 -20.08 12.44 -8.63
C LEU A 164 -20.92 12.85 -7.42
N GLY A 165 -20.32 13.55 -6.46
CA GLY A 165 -20.96 13.98 -5.22
C GLY A 165 -20.17 13.60 -3.97
N VAL A 166 -20.75 12.78 -3.09
CA VAL A 166 -20.09 12.28 -1.88
C VAL A 166 -19.39 10.96 -2.15
N ALA A 167 -18.07 10.89 -1.88
CA ALA A 167 -17.27 9.69 -2.00
C ALA A 167 -17.05 9.05 -0.62
N GLY A 168 -17.53 7.81 -0.45
CA GLY A 168 -17.16 6.92 0.65
C GLY A 168 -15.84 6.22 0.32
N GLN A 169 -14.84 6.42 1.16
CA GLN A 169 -13.49 5.89 0.95
C GLN A 169 -13.09 5.01 2.12
N ILE A 170 -12.66 3.78 1.85
CA ILE A 170 -12.23 2.82 2.87
C ILE A 170 -10.84 2.35 2.49
N ILE A 171 -9.89 2.56 3.39
CA ILE A 171 -8.46 2.33 3.15
C ILE A 171 -7.90 1.23 4.05
N PRO A 172 -6.88 0.49 3.56
CA PRO A 172 -6.25 -0.60 4.28
C PRO A 172 -5.21 -0.10 5.29
N TRP A 173 -4.65 -1.05 6.02
CA TRP A 173 -3.68 -0.81 7.09
C TRP A 173 -2.20 -0.78 6.63
N ASN A 174 -1.88 -1.26 5.43
CA ASN A 174 -0.49 -1.44 5.00
C ASN A 174 0.20 -0.14 4.51
N PHE A 175 -0.56 0.81 3.97
CA PHE A 175 -0.09 2.14 3.55
C PHE A 175 -1.14 3.21 3.91
N PRO A 176 -1.43 3.44 5.19
CA PRO A 176 -2.59 4.23 5.61
C PRO A 176 -2.56 5.67 5.08
N LEU A 177 -1.44 6.40 5.26
CA LEU A 177 -1.33 7.76 4.77
C LEU A 177 -1.35 7.85 3.24
N LEU A 178 -0.60 6.98 2.57
CA LEU A 178 -0.51 6.96 1.11
C LEU A 178 -1.88 6.66 0.49
N MET A 179 -2.61 5.67 1.01
CA MET A 179 -3.93 5.31 0.50
C MET A 179 -4.98 6.38 0.80
N ALA A 180 -4.87 7.10 1.91
CA ALA A 180 -5.70 8.29 2.16
C ALA A 180 -5.44 9.37 1.11
N ALA A 181 -4.19 9.72 0.86
CA ALA A 181 -3.81 10.71 -0.15
C ALA A 181 -4.25 10.30 -1.56
N TRP A 182 -4.06 9.03 -1.92
CA TRP A 182 -4.41 8.47 -3.24
C TRP A 182 -5.90 8.56 -3.57
N LYS A 183 -6.75 8.58 -2.54
CA LYS A 183 -8.21 8.67 -2.69
C LYS A 183 -8.76 10.07 -2.45
N ILE A 184 -8.25 10.79 -1.42
CA ILE A 184 -8.73 12.14 -1.09
C ILE A 184 -8.35 13.15 -2.19
N ALA A 185 -7.09 13.14 -2.64
CA ALA A 185 -6.59 14.18 -3.54
C ALA A 185 -7.35 14.25 -4.88
N PRO A 186 -7.58 13.15 -5.63
CA PRO A 186 -8.37 13.20 -6.86
C PRO A 186 -9.84 13.53 -6.62
N ALA A 187 -10.43 13.07 -5.50
CA ALA A 187 -11.80 13.42 -5.14
C ALA A 187 -11.96 14.94 -4.95
N LEU A 188 -11.04 15.57 -4.22
CA LEU A 188 -11.05 17.01 -3.99
C LEU A 188 -10.81 17.79 -5.29
N ALA A 189 -9.83 17.38 -6.10
CA ALA A 189 -9.50 18.05 -7.36
C ALA A 189 -10.69 18.11 -8.31
N THR A 190 -11.49 17.04 -8.35
CA THR A 190 -12.66 16.91 -9.22
C THR A 190 -13.95 17.50 -8.62
N GLY A 191 -13.87 18.07 -7.40
CA GLY A 191 -15.02 18.75 -6.77
C GLY A 191 -15.95 17.86 -5.95
N ASN A 192 -15.52 16.63 -5.61
CA ASN A 192 -16.26 15.75 -4.71
C ASN A 192 -15.93 16.05 -3.24
N THR A 193 -16.81 15.63 -2.35
CA THR A 193 -16.58 15.60 -0.91
C THR A 193 -16.35 14.16 -0.43
N VAL A 194 -15.74 14.00 0.74
CA VAL A 194 -15.19 12.72 1.20
C VAL A 194 -15.69 12.35 2.59
N VAL A 195 -16.05 11.07 2.75
CA VAL A 195 -16.16 10.37 4.03
C VAL A 195 -15.16 9.22 4.02
N LEU A 196 -14.04 9.37 4.73
CA LEU A 196 -12.95 8.38 4.78
C LEU A 196 -13.04 7.54 6.04
N LYS A 197 -12.89 6.22 5.90
CA LYS A 197 -12.67 5.27 6.99
C LYS A 197 -11.30 4.61 6.85
N PRO A 198 -10.32 4.90 7.73
CA PRO A 198 -9.07 4.15 7.81
C PRO A 198 -9.30 2.76 8.40
N ALA A 199 -8.32 1.86 8.21
CA ALA A 199 -8.30 0.60 8.94
C ALA A 199 -8.15 0.84 10.44
N GLU A 200 -8.78 -0.02 11.23
CA GLU A 200 -8.78 0.09 12.69
C GLU A 200 -7.39 -0.04 13.33
N SER A 201 -6.53 -0.85 12.74
CA SER A 201 -5.16 -1.07 13.23
C SER A 201 -4.16 0.03 12.86
N THR A 202 -4.54 1.00 11.99
CA THR A 202 -3.65 2.09 11.55
C THR A 202 -4.44 3.37 11.26
N SER A 203 -5.09 3.90 12.29
CA SER A 203 -5.93 5.10 12.16
C SER A 203 -5.16 6.41 12.37
N LEU A 204 -3.98 6.38 13.00
CA LEU A 204 -3.34 7.59 13.52
C LEU A 204 -2.93 8.58 12.44
N THR A 205 -2.34 8.13 11.33
CA THR A 205 -1.90 9.05 10.26
C THR A 205 -3.07 9.69 9.51
N ALA A 206 -4.22 9.00 9.39
CA ALA A 206 -5.44 9.60 8.85
C ALA A 206 -6.00 10.69 9.79
N LEU A 207 -5.96 10.47 11.10
CA LEU A 207 -6.39 11.48 12.09
C LEU A 207 -5.42 12.66 12.18
N LYS A 208 -4.12 12.43 11.99
CA LYS A 208 -3.13 13.51 11.83
C LYS A 208 -3.31 14.29 10.54
N LEU A 209 -3.73 13.63 9.45
CA LEU A 209 -4.10 14.32 8.22
C LEU A 209 -5.35 15.21 8.44
N ALA A 210 -6.28 14.80 9.31
CA ALA A 210 -7.42 15.66 9.70
C ALA A 210 -6.96 16.96 10.37
N GLU A 211 -5.92 16.94 11.21
CA GLU A 211 -5.33 18.16 11.78
C GLU A 211 -4.80 19.09 10.66
N ILE A 212 -4.08 18.55 9.66
CA ILE A 212 -3.63 19.33 8.50
C ILE A 212 -4.81 19.91 7.70
N ILE A 213 -5.89 19.14 7.53
CA ILE A 213 -7.10 19.58 6.81
C ILE A 213 -7.77 20.75 7.53
N GLU A 214 -7.85 20.70 8.86
CA GLU A 214 -8.36 21.80 9.70
C GLU A 214 -7.44 23.03 9.61
N GLU A 215 -6.14 22.87 9.81
CA GLU A 215 -5.14 23.94 9.71
C GLU A 215 -5.05 24.57 8.30
N ALA A 216 -5.36 23.80 7.26
CA ALA A 216 -5.42 24.29 5.87
C ALA A 216 -6.69 25.11 5.58
N ASP A 217 -7.57 25.30 6.54
CA ASP A 217 -8.89 25.97 6.41
C ASP A 217 -9.78 25.37 5.31
N LEU A 218 -9.67 24.04 5.07
CA LEU A 218 -10.55 23.38 4.12
C LEU A 218 -12.02 23.57 4.57
N PRO A 219 -12.95 23.98 3.67
CA PRO A 219 -14.31 24.22 4.11
C PRO A 219 -14.93 23.06 4.89
N PRO A 220 -15.57 23.32 6.03
CA PRO A 220 -16.14 22.28 6.89
C PRO A 220 -17.01 21.30 6.13
N GLY A 221 -16.85 19.99 6.39
CA GLY A 221 -17.60 18.91 5.75
C GLY A 221 -17.06 18.43 4.40
N VAL A 222 -16.12 19.14 3.77
CA VAL A 222 -15.51 18.68 2.50
C VAL A 222 -14.77 17.36 2.67
N VAL A 223 -14.04 17.18 3.78
CA VAL A 223 -13.45 15.91 4.19
C VAL A 223 -13.93 15.59 5.60
N ASN A 224 -14.36 14.35 5.78
CA ASN A 224 -14.73 13.78 7.08
C ASN A 224 -13.96 12.47 7.25
N ILE A 225 -13.37 12.26 8.42
CA ILE A 225 -12.59 11.05 8.74
C ILE A 225 -13.23 10.40 9.96
N ILE A 226 -13.80 9.21 9.75
CA ILE A 226 -14.49 8.44 10.77
C ILE A 226 -13.83 7.09 10.96
N THR A 227 -13.42 6.82 12.18
CA THR A 227 -12.75 5.59 12.59
C THR A 227 -13.77 4.55 13.07
N GLY A 228 -13.43 3.28 12.97
CA GLY A 228 -14.29 2.18 13.39
C GLY A 228 -14.02 0.90 12.61
N ALA A 229 -14.65 -0.19 13.03
CA ALA A 229 -14.49 -1.52 12.47
C ALA A 229 -15.33 -1.75 11.20
N GLY A 230 -15.49 -3.02 10.80
CA GLY A 230 -16.23 -3.42 9.60
C GLY A 230 -17.68 -2.90 9.54
N ALA A 231 -18.36 -2.78 10.68
CA ALA A 231 -19.73 -2.25 10.75
C ALA A 231 -19.82 -0.77 10.27
N THR A 232 -18.83 0.06 10.63
CA THR A 232 -18.70 1.44 10.15
C THR A 232 -18.50 1.49 8.64
N GLY A 233 -17.64 0.60 8.11
CA GLY A 233 -17.43 0.46 6.67
C GLY A 233 -18.71 0.05 5.93
N ALA A 234 -19.43 -0.93 6.46
CA ALA A 234 -20.71 -1.39 5.90
C ALA A 234 -21.78 -0.27 5.89
N ALA A 235 -21.84 0.55 6.95
CA ALA A 235 -22.74 1.70 7.01
C ALA A 235 -22.43 2.74 5.93
N ILE A 236 -21.12 3.02 5.63
CA ILE A 236 -20.73 3.89 4.51
C ILE A 236 -21.16 3.28 3.17
N VAL A 237 -20.87 2.01 2.93
CA VAL A 237 -21.17 1.32 1.65
C VAL A 237 -22.67 1.35 1.35
N ASN A 238 -23.51 1.13 2.37
CA ASN A 238 -24.96 1.04 2.22
C ASN A 238 -25.68 2.41 2.31
N HIS A 239 -24.98 3.50 2.67
CA HIS A 239 -25.63 4.81 2.85
C HIS A 239 -26.18 5.34 1.53
N PRO A 240 -27.49 5.74 1.44
CA PRO A 240 -28.13 6.14 0.19
C PRO A 240 -27.49 7.39 -0.45
N ASP A 241 -27.01 8.34 0.36
CA ASP A 241 -26.41 9.59 -0.11
C ASP A 241 -24.91 9.50 -0.46
N ILE A 242 -24.33 8.31 -0.48
CA ILE A 242 -22.99 8.05 -1.03
C ILE A 242 -23.12 7.75 -2.53
N ASN A 243 -22.39 8.47 -3.37
CA ASN A 243 -22.41 8.35 -4.84
C ASN A 243 -21.27 7.46 -5.37
N LYS A 244 -20.18 7.37 -4.64
CA LYS A 244 -18.97 6.65 -5.01
C LYS A 244 -18.44 5.86 -3.83
N ILE A 245 -18.03 4.62 -4.08
CA ILE A 245 -17.22 3.83 -3.15
C ILE A 245 -15.81 3.67 -3.74
N ALA A 246 -14.79 4.06 -3.00
CA ALA A 246 -13.40 3.75 -3.29
C ALA A 246 -12.85 2.87 -2.16
N PHE A 247 -12.58 1.62 -2.47
CA PHE A 247 -12.13 0.62 -1.51
C PHE A 247 -10.77 0.05 -1.91
N THR A 248 -9.87 -0.03 -0.96
CA THR A 248 -8.65 -0.84 -1.06
C THR A 248 -8.60 -1.77 0.15
N GLY A 249 -8.42 -3.07 -0.10
CA GLY A 249 -8.37 -4.09 0.94
C GLY A 249 -8.45 -5.51 0.42
N SER A 250 -8.96 -6.45 1.23
CA SER A 250 -9.03 -7.86 0.83
C SER A 250 -10.04 -8.12 -0.29
N THR A 251 -9.76 -9.13 -1.11
CA THR A 251 -10.64 -9.58 -2.19
C THR A 251 -12.03 -9.97 -1.67
N ASP A 252 -12.11 -10.64 -0.52
CA ASP A 252 -13.39 -11.06 0.06
C ASP A 252 -14.27 -9.88 0.43
N VAL A 253 -13.71 -8.86 1.08
CA VAL A 253 -14.45 -7.62 1.42
C VAL A 253 -14.83 -6.88 0.13
N GLY A 254 -13.97 -6.84 -0.88
CA GLY A 254 -14.29 -6.27 -2.19
C GLY A 254 -15.51 -6.94 -2.83
N LYS A 255 -15.59 -8.27 -2.79
CA LYS A 255 -16.75 -9.04 -3.27
C LYS A 255 -18.04 -8.73 -2.47
N ILE A 256 -17.94 -8.52 -1.14
CA ILE A 256 -19.07 -8.10 -0.30
C ILE A 256 -19.57 -6.72 -0.71
N ILE A 257 -18.65 -5.76 -0.88
CA ILE A 257 -18.98 -4.39 -1.30
C ILE A 257 -19.65 -4.41 -2.68
N GLN A 258 -19.11 -5.16 -3.63
CA GLN A 258 -19.68 -5.27 -4.98
C GLN A 258 -21.11 -5.79 -4.96
N ARG A 259 -21.40 -6.81 -4.14
CA ARG A 259 -22.77 -7.32 -3.97
C ARG A 259 -23.68 -6.27 -3.32
N ALA A 260 -23.19 -5.54 -2.32
CA ALA A 260 -23.98 -4.52 -1.61
C ALA A 260 -24.37 -3.33 -2.47
N ILE A 261 -23.52 -2.94 -3.45
CA ILE A 261 -23.80 -1.83 -4.35
C ILE A 261 -24.48 -2.24 -5.66
N ALA A 262 -24.63 -3.55 -5.92
CA ALA A 262 -25.29 -4.06 -7.12
C ALA A 262 -26.72 -3.50 -7.22
N GLY A 263 -27.12 -3.05 -8.40
CA GLY A 263 -28.44 -2.43 -8.63
C GLY A 263 -28.59 -1.01 -8.11
N THR A 264 -27.54 -0.42 -7.51
CA THR A 264 -27.53 1.00 -7.11
C THR A 264 -26.88 1.88 -8.18
N ASN A 265 -27.04 3.21 -8.06
CA ASN A 265 -26.34 4.16 -8.93
C ASN A 265 -24.92 4.52 -8.44
N LYS A 266 -24.38 3.80 -7.46
CA LYS A 266 -23.05 4.08 -6.92
C LYS A 266 -21.96 3.65 -7.90
N LYS A 267 -21.01 4.53 -8.21
CA LYS A 267 -19.79 4.14 -8.88
C LYS A 267 -18.82 3.51 -7.86
N ALA A 268 -18.01 2.56 -8.31
CA ALA A 268 -16.99 1.95 -7.45
C ALA A 268 -15.64 1.84 -8.15
N THR A 269 -14.56 1.94 -7.35
CA THR A 269 -13.21 1.44 -7.66
C THR A 269 -12.81 0.50 -6.55
N LEU A 270 -12.32 -0.68 -6.91
CA LEU A 270 -11.88 -1.71 -5.98
C LEU A 270 -10.44 -2.07 -6.30
N GLU A 271 -9.55 -1.80 -5.36
CA GLU A 271 -8.15 -2.21 -5.37
C GLU A 271 -7.98 -3.33 -4.34
N LEU A 272 -7.76 -4.55 -4.82
CA LEU A 272 -7.84 -5.76 -4.00
C LEU A 272 -6.51 -6.50 -3.95
N GLY A 273 -6.54 -7.74 -3.45
CA GLY A 273 -5.36 -8.57 -3.30
C GLY A 273 -4.64 -8.90 -4.61
N GLY A 274 -3.45 -9.43 -4.47
CA GLY A 274 -2.61 -9.84 -5.60
C GLY A 274 -1.73 -11.05 -5.28
N LYS A 275 -1.24 -11.70 -6.33
CA LYS A 275 -0.22 -12.76 -6.28
C LYS A 275 0.73 -12.57 -7.45
N ALA A 276 1.47 -11.47 -7.43
CA ALA A 276 2.25 -11.01 -8.56
C ALA A 276 3.37 -11.97 -8.97
N ALA A 277 3.56 -12.12 -10.28
CA ALA A 277 4.71 -12.82 -10.85
C ALA A 277 5.90 -11.85 -10.97
N ASN A 278 7.09 -12.27 -10.53
CA ASN A 278 8.36 -11.61 -10.80
C ASN A 278 9.22 -12.60 -11.60
N ILE A 279 9.69 -12.21 -12.78
CA ILE A 279 10.24 -13.13 -13.78
C ILE A 279 11.69 -12.75 -14.07
N ILE A 280 12.64 -13.69 -13.86
CA ILE A 280 14.07 -13.48 -14.15
C ILE A 280 14.51 -14.41 -15.29
N PHE A 281 14.96 -13.82 -16.39
CA PHE A 281 15.59 -14.52 -17.51
C PHE A 281 17.10 -14.69 -17.28
N ASP A 282 17.73 -15.60 -18.03
CA ASP A 282 19.17 -15.90 -17.94
C ASP A 282 20.06 -14.75 -18.43
N ASP A 283 19.52 -13.87 -19.27
CA ASP A 283 20.21 -12.68 -19.77
C ASP A 283 20.01 -11.44 -18.86
N ALA A 284 19.32 -11.56 -17.72
CA ALA A 284 19.08 -10.46 -16.79
C ALA A 284 20.37 -10.08 -16.02
N PRO A 285 20.54 -8.82 -15.62
CA PRO A 285 21.58 -8.40 -14.67
C PRO A 285 21.25 -8.95 -13.29
N LEU A 286 21.72 -10.17 -12.97
CA LEU A 286 21.26 -10.98 -11.83
C LEU A 286 21.38 -10.28 -10.47
N ASP A 287 22.43 -9.47 -10.24
CA ASP A 287 22.58 -8.77 -8.96
C ASP A 287 21.50 -7.70 -8.77
N GLN A 288 21.18 -6.96 -9.83
CA GLN A 288 20.07 -5.98 -9.81
C GLN A 288 18.72 -6.67 -9.69
N ALA A 289 18.54 -7.79 -10.40
CA ALA A 289 17.31 -8.57 -10.34
C ALA A 289 17.07 -9.14 -8.93
N VAL A 290 18.11 -9.63 -8.25
CA VAL A 290 18.03 -10.12 -6.87
C VAL A 290 17.64 -8.99 -5.90
N GLU A 291 18.28 -7.81 -5.97
CA GLU A 291 17.87 -6.66 -5.15
C GLU A 291 16.43 -6.21 -5.48
N GLY A 292 16.03 -6.29 -6.75
CA GLY A 292 14.64 -6.03 -7.15
C GLY A 292 13.64 -7.04 -6.60
N VAL A 293 14.02 -8.32 -6.48
CA VAL A 293 13.20 -9.35 -5.82
C VAL A 293 13.11 -9.08 -4.31
N ILE A 294 14.24 -8.80 -3.65
CA ILE A 294 14.28 -8.45 -2.22
C ILE A 294 13.34 -7.27 -1.93
N ASN A 295 13.47 -6.17 -2.71
CA ASN A 295 12.58 -5.03 -2.58
C ASN A 295 11.13 -5.39 -2.95
N GLY A 296 10.91 -6.26 -3.93
CA GLY A 296 9.59 -6.68 -4.41
C GLY A 296 8.78 -7.48 -3.41
N ILE A 297 9.43 -8.19 -2.48
CA ILE A 297 8.73 -9.07 -1.53
C ILE A 297 8.93 -8.68 -0.06
N PHE A 298 10.08 -8.10 0.33
CA PHE A 298 10.34 -7.84 1.75
C PHE A 298 10.09 -6.38 2.16
N PHE A 299 9.94 -5.46 1.21
CA PHE A 299 9.45 -4.11 1.46
C PHE A 299 8.14 -4.16 2.24
N ASN A 300 8.00 -3.33 3.26
CA ASN A 300 6.87 -3.33 4.19
C ASN A 300 6.51 -4.73 4.72
N GLN A 301 7.49 -5.56 5.08
CA GLN A 301 7.33 -6.94 5.55
C GLN A 301 6.49 -7.83 4.61
N GLY A 302 6.45 -7.51 3.32
CA GLY A 302 5.58 -8.19 2.35
C GLY A 302 4.11 -7.79 2.42
N HIS A 303 3.75 -6.77 3.20
CA HIS A 303 2.40 -6.22 3.29
C HIS A 303 2.06 -5.31 2.10
N VAL A 304 2.28 -5.82 0.89
CA VAL A 304 2.14 -5.07 -0.36
C VAL A 304 1.25 -5.86 -1.32
N CYS A 305 0.13 -5.28 -1.75
CA CYS A 305 -0.81 -5.94 -2.64
C CYS A 305 -0.19 -6.37 -3.99
N CYS A 306 0.81 -5.61 -4.45
CA CYS A 306 1.57 -5.90 -5.67
C CYS A 306 2.91 -6.61 -5.39
N ALA A 307 3.15 -7.15 -4.18
CA ALA A 307 4.37 -7.87 -3.86
C ALA A 307 4.66 -8.98 -4.87
N GLY A 308 5.90 -9.06 -5.36
CA GLY A 308 6.38 -10.07 -6.29
C GLY A 308 6.52 -11.44 -5.61
N SER A 309 5.43 -11.94 -5.04
CA SER A 309 5.41 -13.10 -4.15
C SER A 309 5.56 -14.46 -4.85
N ARG A 310 5.47 -14.48 -6.20
CA ARG A 310 5.82 -15.65 -7.04
C ARG A 310 7.00 -15.28 -7.93
N LEU A 311 8.18 -15.81 -7.61
CA LEU A 311 9.38 -15.68 -8.42
C LEU A 311 9.45 -16.81 -9.43
N TYR A 312 9.55 -16.48 -10.70
CA TYR A 312 9.86 -17.39 -11.79
C TYR A 312 11.26 -17.13 -12.28
N VAL A 313 12.12 -18.17 -12.28
CA VAL A 313 13.51 -18.06 -12.67
C VAL A 313 13.79 -19.03 -13.83
N GLN A 314 14.42 -18.53 -14.89
CA GLN A 314 14.83 -19.42 -15.98
C GLN A 314 15.76 -20.51 -15.47
N GLU A 315 15.53 -21.77 -15.87
CA GLU A 315 16.16 -22.96 -15.30
C GLU A 315 17.69 -22.88 -15.28
N SER A 316 18.31 -22.31 -16.32
CA SER A 316 19.76 -22.16 -16.47
C SER A 316 20.43 -21.35 -15.35
N VAL A 317 19.73 -20.39 -14.75
CA VAL A 317 20.28 -19.50 -13.69
C VAL A 317 19.64 -19.71 -12.30
N PHE A 318 18.74 -20.70 -12.16
CA PHE A 318 17.98 -20.95 -10.94
C PHE A 318 18.84 -21.08 -9.70
N LYS A 319 19.85 -21.99 -9.75
CA LYS A 319 20.73 -22.24 -8.58
C LYS A 319 21.48 -20.97 -8.16
N GLN A 320 21.96 -20.20 -9.13
CA GLN A 320 22.68 -18.95 -8.87
C GLN A 320 21.78 -17.89 -8.24
N VAL A 321 20.57 -17.70 -8.75
CA VAL A 321 19.60 -16.73 -8.21
C VAL A 321 19.18 -17.13 -6.79
N VAL A 322 18.84 -18.39 -6.54
CA VAL A 322 18.46 -18.86 -5.20
C VAL A 322 19.60 -18.67 -4.19
N GLN A 323 20.85 -18.96 -4.57
CA GLN A 323 21.99 -18.75 -3.68
C GLN A 323 22.18 -17.25 -3.36
N LYS A 324 22.15 -16.37 -4.37
CA LYS A 324 22.24 -14.91 -4.15
C LYS A 324 21.12 -14.38 -3.26
N LEU A 325 19.90 -14.87 -3.42
CA LEU A 325 18.77 -14.50 -2.55
C LEU A 325 19.02 -14.93 -1.10
N LYS A 326 19.47 -16.16 -0.86
CA LYS A 326 19.82 -16.64 0.48
C LYS A 326 20.93 -15.80 1.11
N ASP A 327 22.01 -15.54 0.37
CA ASP A 327 23.13 -14.72 0.85
C ASP A 327 22.66 -13.31 1.23
N ARG A 328 21.80 -12.70 0.41
CA ARG A 328 21.23 -11.38 0.69
C ARG A 328 20.28 -11.38 1.89
N MET A 329 19.44 -12.40 2.02
CA MET A 329 18.54 -12.56 3.17
C MET A 329 19.30 -12.70 4.50
N GLU A 330 20.47 -13.33 4.50
CA GLU A 330 21.31 -13.45 5.69
C GLU A 330 21.91 -12.12 6.16
N THR A 331 21.96 -11.10 5.29
CA THR A 331 22.42 -9.76 5.64
C THR A 331 21.29 -8.84 6.14
N MET A 332 20.04 -9.26 6.03
CA MET A 332 18.88 -8.43 6.44
C MET A 332 18.75 -8.34 7.96
N ILE A 333 18.44 -7.14 8.44
CA ILE A 333 18.21 -6.85 9.85
C ILE A 333 16.70 -6.84 10.11
N LEU A 334 16.26 -7.80 10.93
CA LEU A 334 14.90 -7.86 11.45
C LEU A 334 14.90 -7.31 12.88
N GLY A 335 14.11 -6.26 13.17
CA GLY A 335 14.19 -5.63 14.47
C GLY A 335 13.25 -4.45 14.69
N ASP A 336 13.63 -3.56 15.63
CA ASP A 336 12.87 -2.35 15.94
C ASP A 336 12.65 -1.51 14.67
N PRO A 337 11.40 -1.28 14.26
CA PRO A 337 11.09 -0.47 13.08
C PRO A 337 11.62 0.96 13.16
N MET A 338 11.82 1.48 14.37
CA MET A 338 12.37 2.82 14.59
C MET A 338 13.90 2.91 14.39
N ASP A 339 14.61 1.78 14.31
CA ASP A 339 16.02 1.77 13.94
C ASP A 339 16.18 1.93 12.42
N LYS A 340 16.96 2.92 12.00
CA LYS A 340 17.22 3.23 10.58
C LYS A 340 17.95 2.11 9.83
N ASN A 341 18.57 1.18 10.55
CA ASN A 341 19.23 0.01 9.97
C ASN A 341 18.28 -1.18 9.77
N THR A 342 17.08 -1.14 10.34
CA THR A 342 16.10 -2.24 10.20
C THR A 342 15.63 -2.37 8.75
N ASP A 343 15.74 -3.58 8.21
CA ASP A 343 15.22 -3.95 6.88
C ASP A 343 13.78 -4.47 6.95
N ILE A 344 13.47 -5.23 8.02
CA ILE A 344 12.16 -5.85 8.21
C ILE A 344 11.67 -5.48 9.60
N GLY A 345 10.55 -4.81 9.66
CA GLY A 345 9.87 -4.40 10.87
C GLY A 345 8.89 -5.45 11.39
N ALA A 346 7.93 -5.00 12.20
CA ALA A 346 6.90 -5.87 12.77
C ALA A 346 5.74 -6.09 11.80
N ILE A 347 5.18 -7.29 11.81
CA ILE A 347 3.89 -7.61 11.19
C ILE A 347 2.80 -6.78 11.88
N ASN A 348 1.89 -6.22 11.13
CA ASN A 348 0.92 -5.24 11.64
C ASN A 348 0.07 -5.72 12.82
N SER A 349 -0.28 -7.01 12.87
CA SER A 349 -1.12 -7.55 13.93
C SER A 349 -0.81 -9.01 14.26
N ARG A 350 -1.29 -9.47 15.42
CA ARG A 350 -1.22 -10.88 15.82
C ARG A 350 -1.99 -11.77 14.86
N GLU A 351 -3.14 -11.31 14.39
CA GLU A 351 -3.99 -12.02 13.43
C GLU A 351 -3.25 -12.26 12.13
N GLN A 352 -2.59 -11.22 11.59
CA GLN A 352 -1.82 -11.34 10.35
C GLN A 352 -0.59 -12.24 10.53
N LEU A 353 0.10 -12.17 11.67
CA LEU A 353 1.19 -13.11 11.99
C LEU A 353 0.71 -14.57 12.01
N ASN A 354 -0.45 -14.82 12.59
CA ASN A 354 -1.06 -16.16 12.62
C ASN A 354 -1.41 -16.65 11.20
N VAL A 355 -1.91 -15.78 10.34
CA VAL A 355 -2.15 -16.10 8.91
C VAL A 355 -0.83 -16.49 8.23
N ILE A 356 0.22 -15.70 8.39
CA ILE A 356 1.53 -16.01 7.80
C ILE A 356 2.04 -17.37 8.29
N ASN A 357 2.04 -17.61 9.61
CA ASN A 357 2.51 -18.87 10.18
C ASN A 357 1.70 -20.09 9.69
N LYS A 358 0.39 -19.93 9.50
CA LYS A 358 -0.45 -20.95 8.89
C LYS A 358 0.02 -21.30 7.47
N TYR A 359 0.34 -20.31 6.64
CA TYR A 359 0.82 -20.56 5.28
C TYR A 359 2.25 -21.14 5.24
N LEU A 360 3.12 -20.77 6.18
CA LEU A 360 4.44 -21.41 6.31
C LEU A 360 4.29 -22.91 6.54
N LYS A 361 3.36 -23.30 7.44
CA LYS A 361 3.07 -24.72 7.68
C LYS A 361 2.43 -25.38 6.45
N ILE A 362 1.46 -24.77 5.81
CA ILE A 362 0.82 -25.30 4.60
C ILE A 362 1.86 -25.57 3.51
N GLY A 363 2.80 -24.64 3.28
CA GLY A 363 3.84 -24.83 2.27
C GLY A 363 4.71 -26.07 2.53
N GLN A 364 5.07 -26.31 3.79
CA GLN A 364 5.84 -27.50 4.19
C GLN A 364 4.98 -28.77 4.08
N ASP A 365 3.74 -28.74 4.54
CA ASP A 365 2.81 -29.88 4.48
C ASP A 365 2.51 -30.29 3.01
N GLU A 366 2.53 -29.34 2.07
CA GLU A 366 2.38 -29.57 0.63
C GLU A 366 3.70 -29.95 -0.10
N GLY A 367 4.78 -30.18 0.64
CA GLY A 367 6.05 -30.70 0.13
C GLY A 367 7.01 -29.63 -0.43
N ALA A 368 6.76 -28.35 -0.24
CA ALA A 368 7.70 -27.31 -0.62
C ALA A 368 8.87 -27.21 0.38
N GLU A 369 10.06 -26.90 -0.13
CA GLU A 369 11.28 -26.77 0.67
C GLU A 369 11.39 -25.32 1.20
N MET A 370 11.32 -25.16 2.52
CA MET A 370 11.38 -23.87 3.18
C MET A 370 12.82 -23.50 3.58
N TYR A 371 13.22 -22.25 3.28
CA TYR A 371 14.40 -21.62 3.82
C TYR A 371 14.01 -20.30 4.51
N GLN A 372 14.49 -20.11 5.73
CA GLN A 372 14.39 -18.86 6.49
C GLN A 372 15.79 -18.36 6.85
N SER A 373 15.97 -17.02 6.80
CA SER A 373 17.24 -16.44 7.25
C SER A 373 17.49 -16.74 8.73
N SER A 374 18.77 -16.78 9.12
CA SER A 374 19.17 -17.05 10.52
C SER A 374 19.06 -15.84 11.45
N CYS A 375 18.49 -14.70 10.99
CA CYS A 375 18.35 -13.47 11.78
C CYS A 375 17.59 -13.73 13.10
N ALA A 376 18.03 -13.05 14.16
CA ALA A 376 17.34 -13.12 15.44
C ALA A 376 15.96 -12.51 15.37
N ILE A 377 14.97 -13.12 16.03
CA ILE A 377 13.63 -12.55 16.19
C ILE A 377 13.55 -11.84 17.54
N PRO A 378 13.05 -10.59 17.60
CA PRO A 378 12.75 -9.94 18.88
C PRO A 378 11.79 -10.77 19.74
N LYS A 379 11.99 -10.76 21.07
CA LYS A 379 11.18 -11.55 21.99
C LYS A 379 9.76 -11.01 22.18
N LYS A 380 9.53 -9.74 21.92
CA LYS A 380 8.25 -9.03 22.02
C LYS A 380 7.89 -8.44 20.68
N GLY A 381 6.60 -8.31 20.38
CA GLY A 381 6.07 -7.83 19.09
C GLY A 381 5.78 -8.96 18.10
N PHE A 382 5.25 -8.57 16.96
CA PHE A 382 4.78 -9.48 15.92
C PHE A 382 5.81 -9.57 14.79
N PHE A 383 6.74 -10.49 14.86
CA PHE A 383 7.83 -10.58 13.88
C PHE A 383 7.82 -11.91 13.12
N CYS A 384 8.18 -11.85 11.85
CA CYS A 384 8.33 -13.02 10.98
C CYS A 384 9.64 -12.91 10.20
N ARG A 385 10.41 -14.00 10.14
CA ARG A 385 11.63 -14.05 9.32
C ARG A 385 11.31 -14.00 7.83
N PRO A 386 12.15 -13.34 7.01
CA PRO A 386 12.07 -13.50 5.57
C PRO A 386 12.21 -14.98 5.19
N THR A 387 11.28 -15.42 4.35
CA THR A 387 11.11 -16.84 4.01
C THR A 387 11.02 -17.02 2.50
N ILE A 388 11.73 -18.01 1.97
CA ILE A 388 11.57 -18.47 0.59
C ILE A 388 11.20 -19.94 0.57
N PHE A 389 10.38 -20.32 -0.41
CA PHE A 389 10.06 -21.71 -0.72
C PHE A 389 10.56 -22.08 -2.11
N THR A 390 11.26 -23.20 -2.20
CA THR A 390 11.64 -23.88 -3.45
C THR A 390 10.86 -25.20 -3.58
N ASN A 391 11.02 -25.90 -4.68
CA ASN A 391 10.23 -27.12 -4.99
C ASN A 391 8.71 -26.90 -4.90
N VAL A 392 8.24 -25.76 -5.43
CA VAL A 392 6.84 -25.34 -5.37
C VAL A 392 6.13 -25.73 -6.65
N ALA A 393 5.02 -26.47 -6.54
CA ALA A 393 4.12 -26.74 -7.65
C ALA A 393 3.14 -25.57 -7.88
N GLN A 394 2.64 -25.42 -9.12
CA GLN A 394 1.62 -24.40 -9.43
C GLN A 394 0.33 -24.58 -8.61
N SER A 395 0.02 -25.82 -8.22
CA SER A 395 -1.16 -26.17 -7.43
C SER A 395 -1.02 -25.91 -5.92
N ASN A 396 0.20 -25.68 -5.43
CA ASN A 396 0.39 -25.38 -4.01
C ASN A 396 -0.34 -24.09 -3.61
N ARG A 397 -0.99 -24.13 -2.46
CA ARG A 397 -1.75 -22.97 -1.94
C ARG A 397 -0.86 -21.75 -1.75
N ILE A 398 0.39 -21.94 -1.32
CA ILE A 398 1.37 -20.86 -1.19
C ILE A 398 1.72 -20.19 -2.52
N ALA A 399 1.47 -20.85 -3.68
CA ALA A 399 1.66 -20.29 -5.02
C ALA A 399 0.38 -19.62 -5.57
N GLN A 400 -0.79 -19.93 -5.02
CA GLN A 400 -2.08 -19.44 -5.52
C GLN A 400 -2.73 -18.38 -4.63
N GLU A 401 -2.59 -18.51 -3.31
CA GLU A 401 -3.28 -17.65 -2.34
C GLU A 401 -2.37 -16.52 -1.85
N GLU A 402 -2.95 -15.36 -1.56
CA GLU A 402 -2.24 -14.20 -1.01
C GLU A 402 -1.90 -14.44 0.47
N ILE A 403 -0.61 -14.38 0.82
CA ILE A 403 -0.12 -14.58 2.20
C ILE A 403 -0.03 -13.25 2.94
N PHE A 404 0.33 -12.20 2.21
CA PHE A 404 0.51 -10.83 2.71
C PHE A 404 1.54 -10.75 3.85
N GLY A 405 2.70 -11.32 3.61
CA GLY A 405 3.84 -11.39 4.53
C GLY A 405 5.17 -11.62 3.82
N PRO A 406 6.29 -11.70 4.53
CA PRO A 406 7.64 -11.80 3.95
C PRO A 406 7.93 -13.23 3.43
N VAL A 407 7.10 -13.72 2.51
CA VAL A 407 7.11 -15.09 2.01
C VAL A 407 7.12 -15.12 0.48
N LEU A 408 8.16 -15.68 -0.10
CA LEU A 408 8.39 -15.82 -1.53
C LEU A 408 8.30 -17.28 -1.96
N THR A 409 7.58 -17.57 -3.04
CA THR A 409 7.63 -18.87 -3.72
C THR A 409 8.50 -18.79 -4.97
N ILE A 410 9.36 -19.77 -5.23
CA ILE A 410 10.28 -19.80 -6.36
C ILE A 410 10.01 -21.02 -7.22
N GLN A 411 9.80 -20.81 -8.51
CA GLN A 411 9.56 -21.84 -9.51
C GLN A 411 10.46 -21.60 -10.73
N THR A 412 10.74 -22.66 -11.50
CA THR A 412 11.52 -22.56 -12.73
C THR A 412 10.61 -22.46 -13.96
N PHE A 413 11.19 -21.98 -15.06
CA PHE A 413 10.64 -22.06 -16.40
C PHE A 413 11.75 -22.23 -17.46
N ARG A 414 11.40 -22.67 -18.66
CA ARG A 414 12.33 -22.91 -19.78
C ARG A 414 12.09 -21.95 -20.95
N THR A 415 10.84 -21.65 -21.25
CA THR A 415 10.46 -20.84 -22.42
C THR A 415 9.61 -19.63 -22.04
N ASP A 416 9.57 -18.63 -22.92
CA ASP A 416 8.75 -17.42 -22.75
C ASP A 416 7.26 -17.78 -22.61
N ASP A 417 6.75 -18.70 -23.45
CA ASP A 417 5.34 -19.08 -23.42
C ASP A 417 4.96 -19.83 -22.13
N GLU A 418 5.86 -20.70 -21.64
CA GLU A 418 5.67 -21.39 -20.35
C GLU A 418 5.56 -20.40 -19.19
N VAL A 419 6.43 -19.40 -19.11
CA VAL A 419 6.39 -18.45 -18.01
C VAL A 419 5.19 -17.51 -18.09
N ILE A 420 4.75 -17.15 -19.31
CA ILE A 420 3.53 -16.35 -19.50
C ILE A 420 2.31 -17.15 -19.02
N GLU A 421 2.20 -18.43 -19.37
CA GLU A 421 1.14 -19.31 -18.91
C GLU A 421 1.14 -19.41 -17.39
N LYS A 422 2.29 -19.76 -16.77
CA LYS A 422 2.45 -19.88 -15.32
C LYS A 422 2.13 -18.57 -14.60
N ALA A 423 2.62 -17.43 -15.10
CA ALA A 423 2.37 -16.13 -14.51
C ALA A 423 0.89 -15.76 -14.52
N ASN A 424 0.19 -16.06 -15.61
CA ASN A 424 -1.24 -15.76 -15.77
C ASN A 424 -2.17 -16.78 -15.08
N ASN A 425 -1.66 -17.95 -14.67
CA ASN A 425 -2.42 -19.00 -13.97
C ASN A 425 -2.62 -18.64 -12.47
N THR A 426 -3.46 -17.64 -12.24
CA THR A 426 -3.84 -17.14 -10.92
C THR A 426 -5.19 -16.42 -11.02
N PRO A 427 -6.02 -16.38 -9.96
CA PRO A 427 -7.23 -15.56 -9.95
C PRO A 427 -6.93 -14.05 -9.94
N TYR A 428 -5.71 -13.65 -9.61
CA TYR A 428 -5.29 -12.25 -9.51
C TYR A 428 -4.71 -11.68 -10.82
N GLY A 429 -4.56 -10.35 -10.86
CA GLY A 429 -3.98 -9.65 -11.99
C GLY A 429 -3.60 -8.21 -11.64
N LEU A 430 -2.95 -7.97 -10.48
CA LEU A 430 -2.59 -6.62 -10.05
C LEU A 430 -1.30 -6.14 -10.72
N SER A 431 -0.23 -6.89 -10.56
CA SER A 431 1.09 -6.51 -11.09
C SER A 431 1.94 -7.70 -11.52
N ALA A 432 3.03 -7.40 -12.24
CA ALA A 432 4.11 -8.32 -12.58
C ALA A 432 5.43 -7.56 -12.74
N GLY A 433 6.55 -8.29 -12.67
CA GLY A 433 7.90 -7.79 -12.94
C GLY A 433 8.64 -8.67 -13.93
N VAL A 434 9.49 -8.08 -14.78
CA VAL A 434 10.28 -8.79 -15.78
C VAL A 434 11.71 -8.28 -15.76
N TRP A 435 12.68 -9.19 -15.70
CA TRP A 435 14.11 -8.89 -15.70
C TRP A 435 14.77 -9.59 -16.88
N THR A 436 15.26 -8.84 -17.85
CA THR A 436 15.95 -9.30 -19.08
C THR A 436 16.64 -8.12 -19.76
N ASP A 437 17.75 -8.38 -20.43
CA ASP A 437 18.44 -7.36 -21.23
C ASP A 437 17.84 -7.21 -22.65
N LYS A 438 16.86 -8.05 -23.03
CA LYS A 438 16.25 -8.04 -24.37
C LYS A 438 14.97 -7.22 -24.41
N GLY A 439 15.00 -6.07 -25.06
CA GLY A 439 13.81 -5.21 -25.24
C GLY A 439 12.64 -5.93 -25.94
N SER A 440 12.92 -6.85 -26.87
CA SER A 440 11.88 -7.67 -27.53
C SER A 440 11.14 -8.60 -26.55
N LYS A 441 11.84 -9.18 -25.58
CA LYS A 441 11.21 -9.98 -24.51
C LYS A 441 10.34 -9.09 -23.61
N ILE A 442 10.86 -7.92 -23.20
CA ILE A 442 10.08 -6.96 -22.42
C ILE A 442 8.78 -6.65 -23.12
N PHE A 443 8.84 -6.25 -24.40
CA PHE A 443 7.65 -5.93 -25.18
C PHE A 443 6.68 -7.12 -25.27
N ASN A 444 7.16 -8.32 -25.58
CA ASN A 444 6.35 -9.54 -25.68
C ASN A 444 5.66 -9.87 -24.33
N LEU A 445 6.39 -9.82 -23.21
CA LEU A 445 5.81 -10.16 -21.92
C LEU A 445 4.83 -9.09 -21.41
N THR A 446 5.15 -7.79 -21.56
CA THR A 446 4.28 -6.71 -21.11
C THR A 446 2.92 -6.70 -21.82
N THR A 447 2.85 -7.19 -23.06
CA THR A 447 1.60 -7.30 -23.81
C THR A 447 0.79 -8.57 -23.49
N LYS A 448 1.43 -9.63 -22.99
CA LYS A 448 0.79 -10.93 -22.73
C LYS A 448 0.49 -11.22 -21.27
N LEU A 449 1.20 -10.56 -20.33
CA LEU A 449 0.94 -10.70 -18.91
C LEU A 449 -0.37 -9.99 -18.54
N ARG A 450 -1.27 -10.70 -17.89
CA ARG A 450 -2.58 -10.18 -17.45
C ARG A 450 -2.44 -9.50 -16.08
N ALA A 451 -1.71 -8.40 -16.04
CA ALA A 451 -1.47 -7.58 -14.89
C ALA A 451 -1.74 -6.11 -15.21
N GLY A 452 -2.30 -5.38 -14.24
CA GLY A 452 -2.60 -3.95 -14.43
C GLY A 452 -1.35 -3.09 -14.52
N VAL A 453 -0.25 -3.51 -13.86
CA VAL A 453 1.08 -2.88 -13.94
C VAL A 453 2.12 -3.95 -14.22
N VAL A 454 3.03 -3.68 -15.16
CA VAL A 454 4.19 -4.54 -15.42
C VAL A 454 5.45 -3.69 -15.36
N TRP A 455 6.32 -4.00 -14.42
CA TRP A 455 7.63 -3.37 -14.31
C TRP A 455 8.68 -4.13 -15.12
N ALA A 456 9.58 -3.41 -15.79
CA ALA A 456 10.69 -3.98 -16.54
C ALA A 456 12.02 -3.49 -15.95
N ASN A 457 12.89 -4.43 -15.55
CA ASN A 457 14.18 -4.20 -14.91
C ASN A 457 14.11 -3.27 -13.68
N THR A 458 12.98 -3.29 -12.99
CA THR A 458 12.72 -2.59 -11.73
C THR A 458 11.51 -3.23 -11.03
N TYR A 459 11.26 -2.84 -9.76
CA TYR A 459 10.06 -3.24 -9.02
C TYR A 459 9.65 -2.15 -8.02
N ASN A 460 8.35 -2.09 -7.65
CA ASN A 460 7.82 -1.10 -6.69
C ASN A 460 8.13 0.37 -7.03
N LYS A 461 8.21 0.71 -8.33
CA LYS A 461 8.33 2.09 -8.76
C LYS A 461 6.94 2.69 -8.94
N PHE A 462 6.60 3.60 -8.03
CA PHE A 462 5.33 4.32 -8.03
C PHE A 462 5.55 5.79 -8.34
N ASP A 463 4.63 6.36 -9.10
CA ASP A 463 4.62 7.78 -9.44
C ASP A 463 3.16 8.26 -9.50
N PRO A 464 2.84 9.45 -8.95
CA PRO A 464 1.47 9.97 -8.98
C PRO A 464 0.85 10.09 -10.37
N THR A 465 1.70 10.20 -11.41
CA THR A 465 1.27 10.30 -12.81
C THR A 465 0.88 8.96 -13.43
N SER A 466 1.30 7.86 -12.80
CA SER A 466 1.06 6.50 -13.31
C SER A 466 -0.26 5.92 -12.82
N PRO A 467 -1.10 5.37 -13.71
CA PRO A 467 -2.30 4.65 -13.30
C PRO A 467 -1.92 3.34 -12.61
N PHE A 468 -2.69 2.96 -11.60
CA PHE A 468 -2.56 1.72 -10.88
C PHE A 468 -3.92 1.05 -10.72
N GLY A 469 -3.96 -0.28 -10.81
CA GLY A 469 -5.16 -1.08 -10.60
C GLY A 469 -5.10 -2.43 -11.27
N GLY A 470 -5.96 -3.35 -10.81
CA GLY A 470 -5.92 -4.75 -11.17
C GLY A 470 -6.88 -5.16 -12.29
N TYR A 471 -6.70 -6.42 -12.70
CA TYR A 471 -7.64 -7.23 -13.46
C TYR A 471 -8.12 -8.40 -12.60
N LYS A 472 -9.11 -9.15 -13.08
CA LYS A 472 -9.66 -10.34 -12.44
C LYS A 472 -10.08 -10.05 -10.98
N GLU A 473 -9.71 -10.91 -10.03
CA GLU A 473 -10.04 -10.76 -8.61
C GLU A 473 -9.21 -9.69 -7.87
N SER A 474 -8.24 -9.06 -8.54
CA SER A 474 -7.53 -7.89 -8.00
C SER A 474 -8.34 -6.59 -8.11
N GLY A 475 -9.55 -6.65 -8.65
CA GLY A 475 -10.48 -5.53 -8.66
C GLY A 475 -10.66 -4.87 -10.02
N TYR A 476 -11.24 -3.67 -9.99
CA TYR A 476 -11.52 -2.88 -11.19
C TYR A 476 -11.50 -1.38 -10.91
N GLY A 477 -11.39 -0.61 -11.98
CA GLY A 477 -11.08 0.82 -11.91
C GLY A 477 -9.56 1.04 -12.00
N ARG A 478 -9.18 2.30 -11.92
CA ARG A 478 -7.76 2.71 -11.84
C ARG A 478 -7.67 3.89 -10.89
N GLU A 479 -6.67 3.85 -10.03
CA GLU A 479 -6.26 4.97 -9.19
C GLU A 479 -4.90 5.49 -9.69
N GLY A 480 -4.50 6.71 -9.30
CA GLY A 480 -3.30 7.33 -9.85
C GLY A 480 -3.47 7.87 -11.27
N GLY A 481 -2.56 8.75 -11.69
CA GLY A 481 -2.58 9.37 -13.00
C GLY A 481 -3.89 10.08 -13.35
N LEU A 482 -4.11 10.33 -14.63
CA LEU A 482 -5.37 10.88 -15.14
C LEU A 482 -6.56 9.94 -14.93
N HIS A 483 -6.30 8.64 -14.88
CA HIS A 483 -7.33 7.63 -14.63
C HIS A 483 -7.95 7.79 -13.24
N GLY A 484 -7.17 8.23 -12.25
CA GLY A 484 -7.67 8.53 -10.92
C GLY A 484 -8.71 9.67 -10.91
N LEU A 485 -8.57 10.67 -11.78
CA LEU A 485 -9.58 11.72 -11.94
C LEU A 485 -10.88 11.16 -12.51
N ASN A 486 -10.78 10.31 -13.55
CA ASN A 486 -11.95 9.70 -14.20
C ASN A 486 -12.81 8.88 -13.22
N ALA A 487 -12.19 8.33 -12.17
CA ALA A 487 -12.89 7.57 -11.14
C ALA A 487 -13.88 8.41 -10.31
N TYR A 488 -13.79 9.75 -10.34
CA TYR A 488 -14.55 10.69 -9.51
C TYR A 488 -15.46 11.66 -10.29
N ILE A 489 -15.61 11.47 -11.61
CA ILE A 489 -16.42 12.36 -12.45
C ILE A 489 -17.45 11.57 -13.28
N ASN A 490 -18.48 12.29 -13.71
CA ASN A 490 -19.28 11.93 -14.87
C ASN A 490 -18.74 12.68 -16.10
N LEU A 491 -18.60 11.98 -17.22
CA LEU A 491 -18.32 12.55 -18.53
C LEU A 491 -19.65 12.71 -19.25
N VAL A 492 -19.98 13.93 -19.65
CA VAL A 492 -21.23 14.30 -20.34
C VAL A 492 -20.90 14.80 -21.75
#